data_6375ee97bda49ee37dfbfb6ff1d7cca6
#
_entry.id   6375ee97bda49ee37dfbfb6ff1d7cca6
#
_cell.length_a   1.000
_cell.length_b   1.000
_cell.length_c   1.000
_cell.angle_alpha   90.00
_cell.angle_beta   90.00
_cell.angle_gamma   90.00
#
_symmetry.space_group_name_H-M   'P 1'
#
loop_
_entity.id
_entity.type
_entity.pdbx_description
1 polymer ?
#
loop_
_entity_poly.entity_id
_entity_poly.type
_entity_poly.pdbx_seq_one_letter_code
_entity_poly.pdbx_strand_id
1 'polypeptide(L)'
;MTTMNPITICPSTLSEGYDTYSPVASRRLFDGRTVSPYLDYAPIDDDSQPATQEEFMHNQERISLSGVQPKYSMVVRDGRLRLTEEGEQGRYILKPKLSDFRNRLYGAANENLTMQIAAQVFGIETAENGLCFFQGGEAAYIVKRFDVKPDGTKRRKEDFASLAGLTAQNGGQNYKYDVLTYEECGDLIRRYLPAWRVEMLKFFDLVVFNFLVCNGDAHLKNFSVLETESGDFRLAPAYDLINTKLHVDDRIFALDRGLLRGDAVAHTPFGMIGGATFTEFGKRLGLPEKTVRRELDRFCASYSLLDRLIRNSYLSDELKEVYRNMYLGRRDSYLKVGL
;
A
#
# COMPACT_ATOMS: atom_id res chain seq x y z
N MET A 1 8.94 30.05 15.20
CA MET A 1 8.24 29.65 13.96
C MET A 1 9.26 28.95 13.09
N THR A 2 9.22 27.64 13.04
CA THR A 2 10.10 26.85 12.15
C THR A 2 9.59 27.11 10.73
N THR A 3 10.40 27.80 9.91
CA THR A 3 10.11 28.00 8.49
C THR A 3 10.09 26.64 7.80
N MET A 4 8.92 26.19 7.36
CA MET A 4 8.83 25.00 6.53
C MET A 4 9.65 25.21 5.25
N ASN A 5 10.49 24.24 4.91
CA ASN A 5 11.14 24.25 3.61
C ASN A 5 10.06 24.25 2.52
N PRO A 6 10.17 25.10 1.50
CA PRO A 6 9.20 25.13 0.42
C PRO A 6 9.16 23.78 -0.30
N ILE A 7 7.95 23.29 -0.57
CA ILE A 7 7.75 22.10 -1.41
C ILE A 7 8.27 22.43 -2.82
N THR A 8 9.05 21.55 -3.40
CA THR A 8 9.55 21.63 -4.79
C THR A 8 9.24 20.36 -5.59
N ILE A 9 8.71 19.37 -4.90
CA ILE A 9 8.32 18.05 -5.43
C ILE A 9 6.83 17.85 -5.16
N CYS A 10 6.08 17.40 -6.15
CA CYS A 10 4.66 17.08 -5.97
C CYS A 10 4.46 16.05 -4.86
N PRO A 11 3.67 16.35 -3.81
CA PRO A 11 3.47 15.45 -2.66
C PRO A 11 2.74 14.14 -2.98
N SER A 12 2.21 13.98 -4.19
CA SER A 12 1.57 12.74 -4.63
C SER A 12 2.44 12.00 -5.64
N THR A 13 2.66 12.56 -6.82
CA THR A 13 3.34 11.87 -7.93
C THR A 13 4.86 11.88 -7.86
N LEU A 14 5.46 12.57 -6.90
CA LEU A 14 6.90 12.77 -6.76
C LEU A 14 7.57 13.43 -7.98
N SER A 15 6.79 14.19 -8.77
CA SER A 15 7.29 14.95 -9.91
C SER A 15 7.94 16.26 -9.46
N GLU A 16 9.05 16.65 -10.08
CA GLU A 16 9.77 17.90 -9.81
C GLU A 16 9.03 19.14 -10.35
N GLY A 17 9.33 20.30 -9.77
CA GLY A 17 8.85 21.60 -10.23
C GLY A 17 7.45 21.98 -9.74
N TYR A 18 6.98 21.37 -8.67
CA TYR A 18 5.68 21.68 -8.07
C TYR A 18 5.84 22.04 -6.59
N ASP A 19 5.27 23.17 -6.22
CA ASP A 19 5.15 23.64 -4.83
C ASP A 19 3.85 23.17 -4.15
N THR A 20 3.04 22.40 -4.88
CA THR A 20 1.77 21.80 -4.47
C THR A 20 1.54 20.50 -5.25
N TYR A 21 0.32 19.98 -5.25
CA TYR A 21 -0.03 18.83 -6.09
C TYR A 21 0.01 19.18 -7.58
N SER A 22 0.66 18.33 -8.37
CA SER A 22 0.70 18.48 -9.82
C SER A 22 -0.72 18.39 -10.42
N PRO A 23 -0.96 18.88 -11.66
CA PRO A 23 -2.27 18.73 -12.32
C PRO A 23 -2.73 17.28 -12.44
N VAL A 24 -1.79 16.34 -12.61
CA VAL A 24 -2.09 14.89 -12.62
C VAL A 24 -2.55 14.42 -11.26
N ALA A 25 -1.85 14.81 -10.20
CA ALA A 25 -2.21 14.49 -8.82
C ALA A 25 -3.58 15.08 -8.46
N SER A 26 -3.83 16.35 -8.77
CA SER A 26 -5.12 17.00 -8.50
C SER A 26 -6.27 16.30 -9.20
N ARG A 27 -6.08 15.88 -10.46
CA ARG A 27 -7.10 15.16 -11.23
C ARG A 27 -7.42 13.80 -10.61
N ARG A 28 -6.40 13.03 -10.25
CA ARG A 28 -6.55 11.67 -9.73
C ARG A 28 -7.03 11.65 -8.27
N LEU A 29 -6.29 12.32 -7.41
CA LEU A 29 -6.52 12.30 -5.97
C LEU A 29 -7.74 13.15 -5.57
N PHE A 30 -7.92 14.33 -6.18
CA PHE A 30 -8.90 15.32 -5.76
C PHE A 30 -9.99 15.64 -6.81
N ASP A 31 -10.18 14.78 -7.82
CA ASP A 31 -11.19 14.97 -8.88
C ASP A 31 -11.05 16.33 -9.61
N GLY A 32 -9.81 16.77 -9.83
CA GLY A 32 -9.49 18.04 -10.50
C GLY A 32 -9.58 19.28 -9.62
N ARG A 33 -9.93 19.14 -8.34
CA ARG A 33 -10.00 20.29 -7.41
C ARG A 33 -8.60 20.72 -6.97
N THR A 34 -8.42 22.02 -6.81
CA THR A 34 -7.23 22.57 -6.16
C THR A 34 -7.35 22.36 -4.66
N VAL A 35 -6.37 21.65 -4.09
CA VAL A 35 -6.32 21.34 -2.64
C VAL A 35 -4.95 21.73 -2.12
N SER A 36 -4.93 22.38 -0.96
CA SER A 36 -3.69 22.69 -0.25
C SER A 36 -3.07 21.40 0.29
N PRO A 37 -1.75 21.20 0.14
CA PRO A 37 -1.07 20.09 0.80
C PRO A 37 -0.90 20.30 2.31
N TYR A 38 -1.21 21.49 2.83
CA TYR A 38 -1.06 21.84 4.24
C TYR A 38 -2.37 21.69 4.98
N LEU A 39 -2.33 20.98 6.11
CA LEU A 39 -3.43 20.82 7.05
C LEU A 39 -3.47 22.01 8.02
N ASP A 40 -4.66 22.38 8.47
CA ASP A 40 -4.85 23.38 9.52
C ASP A 40 -4.74 22.78 10.95
N TYR A 41 -4.23 21.56 11.06
CA TYR A 41 -4.10 20.80 12.30
C TYR A 41 -2.63 20.74 12.73
N ALA A 42 -2.41 20.76 14.05
CA ALA A 42 -1.12 20.39 14.65
C ALA A 42 -0.88 18.87 14.51
N PRO A 43 0.38 18.39 14.54
CA PRO A 43 0.66 16.97 14.62
C PRO A 43 -0.03 16.32 15.83
N ILE A 44 -0.41 15.06 15.66
CA ILE A 44 -1.03 14.28 16.73
C ILE A 44 0.08 13.62 17.52
N ASP A 45 0.36 14.17 18.70
CA ASP A 45 1.35 13.66 19.65
C ASP A 45 0.70 13.44 21.01
N ASP A 46 1.34 12.64 21.87
CA ASP A 46 0.91 12.47 23.27
C ASP A 46 0.91 13.81 24.03
N ASP A 47 1.72 14.78 23.57
CA ASP A 47 1.80 16.15 24.10
C ASP A 47 0.86 17.15 23.37
N SER A 48 0.02 16.68 22.43
CA SER A 48 -0.89 17.56 21.68
C SER A 48 -1.93 18.19 22.62
N GLN A 49 -2.44 19.38 22.25
CA GLN A 49 -3.49 20.02 23.03
C GLN A 49 -4.73 19.11 23.11
N PRO A 50 -5.38 19.01 24.29
CA PRO A 50 -6.52 18.12 24.50
C PRO A 50 -7.64 18.27 23.46
N ALA A 51 -7.96 19.51 23.04
CA ALA A 51 -8.98 19.78 22.03
C ALA A 51 -8.65 19.14 20.65
N THR A 52 -7.36 19.14 20.24
CA THR A 52 -6.93 18.50 18.99
C THR A 52 -7.02 16.98 19.09
N GLN A 53 -6.63 16.42 20.24
CA GLN A 53 -6.75 14.98 20.49
C GLN A 53 -8.21 14.53 20.48
N GLU A 54 -9.11 15.27 21.16
CA GLU A 54 -10.54 14.97 21.19
C GLU A 54 -11.15 14.99 19.79
N GLU A 55 -10.84 16.01 18.96
CA GLU A 55 -11.33 16.10 17.59
C GLU A 55 -10.88 14.91 16.75
N PHE A 56 -9.62 14.51 16.83
CA PHE A 56 -9.10 13.35 16.12
C PHE A 56 -9.63 12.03 16.68
N MET A 57 -9.75 11.88 17.99
CA MET A 57 -10.32 10.67 18.61
C MET A 57 -11.78 10.46 18.22
N HIS A 58 -12.57 11.54 18.12
CA HIS A 58 -13.97 11.47 17.68
C HIS A 58 -14.07 11.02 16.21
N ASN A 59 -13.14 11.44 15.36
CA ASN A 59 -13.07 11.14 13.93
C ASN A 59 -12.21 9.91 13.60
N GLN A 60 -11.65 9.23 14.60
CA GLN A 60 -10.92 7.99 14.37
C GLN A 60 -11.88 6.96 13.79
N GLU A 61 -11.70 6.63 12.52
CA GLU A 61 -12.45 5.55 11.91
C GLU A 61 -12.18 4.27 12.71
N ARG A 62 -13.22 3.64 13.23
CA ARG A 62 -13.16 2.31 13.84
C ARG A 62 -12.93 1.25 12.76
N ILE A 63 -12.01 1.53 11.84
CA ILE A 63 -11.62 0.68 10.74
C ILE A 63 -10.43 -0.13 11.21
N SER A 64 -10.73 -1.35 11.53
CA SER A 64 -9.81 -2.45 11.72
C SER A 64 -9.08 -2.53 13.06
N LEU A 65 -9.29 -3.66 13.68
CA LEU A 65 -8.56 -4.25 14.79
C LEU A 65 -7.06 -4.56 14.51
N SER A 66 -6.53 -4.17 13.37
CA SER A 66 -5.10 -4.27 13.07
C SER A 66 -4.29 -3.10 13.63
N GLY A 67 -4.70 -2.58 14.68
CA GLY A 67 -4.37 -1.60 15.65
C GLY A 67 -2.94 -1.11 15.85
N VAL A 68 -2.22 -0.62 14.83
CA VAL A 68 -0.90 -0.03 15.07
C VAL A 68 -0.79 1.41 14.54
N GLN A 69 -1.61 1.84 13.58
CA GLN A 69 -1.59 3.20 13.07
C GLN A 69 -3.00 3.82 13.08
N PRO A 70 -3.20 4.97 13.74
CA PRO A 70 -4.45 5.72 13.68
C PRO A 70 -4.82 6.06 12.23
N LYS A 71 -6.12 6.00 11.91
CA LYS A 71 -6.67 6.35 10.60
C LYS A 71 -7.84 7.31 10.83
N TYR A 72 -7.85 8.43 10.11
CA TYR A 72 -8.87 9.46 10.27
C TYR A 72 -9.62 9.69 8.97
N SER A 73 -10.92 9.86 9.09
CA SER A 73 -11.81 10.11 7.97
C SER A 73 -11.75 11.58 7.56
N MET A 74 -11.53 11.86 6.25
CA MET A 74 -11.35 13.21 5.75
C MET A 74 -12.23 13.48 4.53
N VAL A 75 -12.55 14.77 4.35
CA VAL A 75 -13.19 15.34 3.16
C VAL A 75 -12.43 16.56 2.68
N VAL A 76 -12.73 17.03 1.46
CA VAL A 76 -12.20 18.32 0.96
C VAL A 76 -13.30 19.36 1.03
N ARG A 77 -13.07 20.42 1.83
CA ARG A 77 -13.90 21.64 1.92
C ARG A 77 -13.02 22.88 1.71
N ASP A 78 -13.46 23.82 0.90
CA ASP A 78 -12.78 25.08 0.61
C ASP A 78 -11.30 24.94 0.23
N GLY A 79 -11.01 23.92 -0.61
CA GLY A 79 -9.66 23.64 -1.08
C GLY A 79 -8.71 23.08 0.01
N ARG A 80 -9.23 22.54 1.10
CA ARG A 80 -8.47 21.97 2.21
C ARG A 80 -9.00 20.60 2.63
N LEU A 81 -8.11 19.74 3.11
CA LEU A 81 -8.49 18.51 3.79
C LEU A 81 -8.99 18.83 5.20
N ARG A 82 -10.18 18.34 5.53
CA ARG A 82 -10.87 18.52 6.82
C ARG A 82 -11.30 17.17 7.38
N LEU A 83 -11.31 17.04 8.69
CA LEU A 83 -11.96 15.91 9.36
C LEU A 83 -13.45 15.90 9.03
N THR A 84 -14.04 14.70 8.93
CA THR A 84 -15.47 14.55 8.70
C THR A 84 -16.27 15.00 9.92
N GLU A 85 -17.46 15.52 9.66
CA GLU A 85 -18.46 15.76 10.70
C GLU A 85 -19.20 14.46 11.05
N GLU A 86 -19.94 14.47 12.16
CA GLU A 86 -20.73 13.30 12.58
C GLU A 86 -21.75 12.91 11.48
N GLY A 87 -21.73 11.64 11.11
CA GLY A 87 -22.60 11.10 10.03
C GLY A 87 -22.12 11.39 8.61
N GLU A 88 -21.05 12.16 8.44
CA GLU A 88 -20.52 12.47 7.11
C GLU A 88 -19.67 11.33 6.56
N GLN A 89 -19.90 10.97 5.29
CA GLN A 89 -19.11 9.96 4.60
C GLN A 89 -17.76 10.55 4.16
N GLY A 90 -16.66 10.12 4.80
CA GLY A 90 -15.32 10.50 4.36
C GLY A 90 -14.94 9.90 3.00
N ARG A 91 -14.24 10.70 2.21
CA ARG A 91 -13.73 10.31 0.88
C ARG A 91 -12.24 10.01 0.90
N TYR A 92 -11.56 10.35 1.97
CA TYR A 92 -10.13 10.15 2.16
C TYR A 92 -9.88 9.52 3.53
N ILE A 93 -8.76 8.81 3.63
CA ILE A 93 -8.22 8.32 4.89
C ILE A 93 -6.88 9.02 5.10
N LEU A 94 -6.71 9.66 6.24
CA LEU A 94 -5.45 10.22 6.71
C LEU A 94 -4.77 9.23 7.64
N LYS A 95 -3.50 8.95 7.39
CA LYS A 95 -2.62 8.19 8.28
C LYS A 95 -1.49 9.11 8.72
N PRO A 96 -1.39 9.49 10.00
CA PRO A 96 -0.27 10.26 10.52
C PRO A 96 0.98 9.37 10.61
N LYS A 97 2.01 9.87 11.30
CA LYS A 97 3.23 9.10 11.57
C LYS A 97 2.94 7.75 12.24
N LEU A 98 3.85 6.81 12.08
CA LEU A 98 3.83 5.54 12.78
C LEU A 98 4.07 5.77 14.29
N SER A 99 3.42 4.97 15.15
CA SER A 99 3.72 4.90 16.57
C SER A 99 4.83 3.87 16.81
N ASP A 100 5.71 4.10 17.78
CA ASP A 100 6.64 3.12 18.38
C ASP A 100 7.57 2.30 17.43
N PHE A 101 7.78 2.77 16.19
CA PHE A 101 8.64 2.12 15.21
C PHE A 101 9.91 2.94 14.92
N ARG A 102 10.95 2.26 14.40
CA ARG A 102 12.11 2.95 13.83
C ARG A 102 11.65 3.88 12.69
N ASN A 103 12.33 5.01 12.54
CA ASN A 103 12.06 5.96 11.45
C ASN A 103 10.57 6.38 11.35
N ARG A 104 9.86 6.45 12.47
CA ARG A 104 8.41 6.67 12.55
C ARG A 104 7.92 7.90 11.77
N LEU A 105 8.72 8.95 11.67
CA LEU A 105 8.38 10.18 10.94
C LEU A 105 8.34 9.98 9.41
N TYR A 106 8.95 8.91 8.91
CA TYR A 106 9.04 8.63 7.48
C TYR A 106 8.06 7.56 7.00
N GLY A 107 7.16 7.07 7.85
CA GLY A 107 6.16 6.06 7.46
C GLY A 107 5.28 6.53 6.30
N ALA A 108 4.75 7.75 6.39
CA ALA A 108 3.95 8.37 5.32
C ALA A 108 4.73 8.49 3.99
N ALA A 109 5.97 8.96 4.06
CA ALA A 109 6.84 9.12 2.90
C ALA A 109 7.21 7.78 2.26
N ASN A 110 7.45 6.74 3.07
CA ASN A 110 7.71 5.38 2.63
C ASN A 110 6.50 4.78 1.92
N GLU A 111 5.31 4.87 2.51
CA GLU A 111 4.07 4.37 1.90
C GLU A 111 3.79 5.08 0.57
N ASN A 112 3.88 6.42 0.52
CA ASN A 112 3.72 7.16 -0.73
C ASN A 112 4.73 6.73 -1.79
N LEU A 113 6.03 6.68 -1.48
CA LEU A 113 7.06 6.23 -2.42
C LEU A 113 6.76 4.85 -2.98
N THR A 114 6.45 3.89 -2.09
CA THR A 114 6.18 2.50 -2.49
C THR A 114 4.95 2.40 -3.39
N MET A 115 3.87 3.11 -3.06
CA MET A 115 2.66 3.21 -3.88
C MET A 115 2.96 3.84 -5.25
N GLN A 116 3.79 4.89 -5.31
CA GLN A 116 4.17 5.53 -6.57
C GLN A 116 5.08 4.64 -7.44
N ILE A 117 5.97 3.86 -6.84
CA ILE A 117 6.76 2.86 -7.58
C ILE A 117 5.83 1.79 -8.17
N ALA A 118 4.89 1.26 -7.38
CA ALA A 118 3.90 0.29 -7.86
C ALA A 118 3.15 0.82 -9.09
N ALA A 119 2.60 2.02 -8.99
CA ALA A 119 1.77 2.62 -10.04
C ALA A 119 2.58 3.06 -11.26
N GLN A 120 3.67 3.83 -11.07
CA GLN A 120 4.36 4.51 -12.17
C GLN A 120 5.44 3.64 -12.83
N VAL A 121 6.09 2.73 -12.11
CA VAL A 121 7.13 1.86 -12.66
C VAL A 121 6.54 0.56 -13.16
N PHE A 122 5.68 -0.06 -12.35
CA PHE A 122 5.16 -1.41 -12.64
C PHE A 122 3.72 -1.42 -13.17
N GLY A 123 3.05 -0.28 -13.27
CA GLY A 123 1.67 -0.23 -13.77
C GLY A 123 0.65 -1.00 -12.93
N ILE A 124 0.96 -1.26 -11.67
CA ILE A 124 0.03 -1.87 -10.72
C ILE A 124 -1.07 -0.86 -10.40
N GLU A 125 -2.33 -1.25 -10.56
CA GLU A 125 -3.47 -0.41 -10.18
C GLU A 125 -3.47 -0.20 -8.68
N THR A 126 -3.27 1.06 -8.23
CA THR A 126 -3.20 1.44 -6.81
C THR A 126 -4.31 2.41 -6.43
N ALA A 127 -4.66 2.45 -5.15
CA ALA A 127 -5.45 3.54 -4.60
C ALA A 127 -4.72 4.88 -4.81
N GLU A 128 -5.45 5.93 -5.20
CA GLU A 128 -4.87 7.27 -5.41
C GLU A 128 -4.44 7.85 -4.06
N ASN A 129 -3.20 8.32 -3.98
CA ASN A 129 -2.57 8.66 -2.72
C ASN A 129 -1.59 9.84 -2.84
N GLY A 130 -1.18 10.35 -1.70
CA GLY A 130 -0.21 11.43 -1.61
C GLY A 130 0.18 11.71 -0.17
N LEU A 131 0.96 12.77 0.02
CA LEU A 131 1.29 13.34 1.32
C LEU A 131 0.52 14.63 1.52
N CYS A 132 0.19 14.91 2.77
CA CYS A 132 -0.16 16.23 3.25
C CYS A 132 0.68 16.53 4.51
N PHE A 133 0.69 17.77 4.95
CA PHE A 133 1.62 18.21 6.00
C PHE A 133 0.85 18.91 7.12
N PHE A 134 1.08 18.47 8.35
CA PHE A 134 0.62 19.16 9.54
C PHE A 134 1.28 20.53 9.71
N GLN A 135 0.72 21.34 10.59
CA GLN A 135 1.39 22.54 11.06
C GLN A 135 2.74 22.15 11.66
N GLY A 136 3.82 22.81 11.20
CA GLY A 136 5.19 22.42 11.57
C GLY A 136 5.89 21.49 10.57
N GLY A 137 5.21 20.99 9.54
CA GLY A 137 5.80 20.29 8.39
C GLY A 137 5.89 18.77 8.53
N GLU A 138 5.37 18.17 9.58
CA GLU A 138 5.29 16.72 9.71
C GLU A 138 4.37 16.14 8.63
N ALA A 139 4.86 15.14 7.89
CA ALA A 139 4.11 14.51 6.80
C ALA A 139 3.10 13.50 7.33
N ALA A 140 1.91 13.50 6.72
CA ALA A 140 0.92 12.44 6.84
C ALA A 140 0.59 11.87 5.46
N TYR A 141 0.25 10.59 5.41
CA TYR A 141 -0.22 9.93 4.19
C TYR A 141 -1.72 10.14 4.03
N ILE A 142 -2.13 10.50 2.84
CA ILE A 142 -3.53 10.64 2.44
C ILE A 142 -3.84 9.70 1.29
N VAL A 143 -4.92 8.93 1.41
CA VAL A 143 -5.39 8.02 0.37
C VAL A 143 -6.86 8.27 0.07
N LYS A 144 -7.20 8.31 -1.21
CA LYS A 144 -8.58 8.42 -1.67
C LYS A 144 -9.27 7.06 -1.55
N ARG A 145 -10.45 7.04 -0.97
CA ARG A 145 -11.27 5.84 -0.84
C ARG A 145 -11.82 5.43 -2.20
N PHE A 146 -11.42 4.27 -2.69
CA PHE A 146 -11.91 3.68 -3.94
C PHE A 146 -13.27 2.97 -3.76
N ASP A 147 -13.64 2.70 -2.52
CA ASP A 147 -14.93 2.09 -2.16
C ASP A 147 -16.06 3.11 -1.98
N VAL A 148 -15.80 4.40 -2.14
CA VAL A 148 -16.80 5.47 -2.06
C VAL A 148 -17.01 6.09 -3.44
N LYS A 149 -18.26 6.03 -3.93
CA LYS A 149 -18.65 6.61 -5.23
C LYS A 149 -18.72 8.15 -5.18
N PRO A 150 -18.76 8.83 -6.32
CA PRO A 150 -18.91 10.28 -6.36
C PRO A 150 -20.15 10.82 -5.65
N ASP A 151 -21.24 10.05 -5.59
CA ASP A 151 -22.48 10.39 -4.88
C ASP A 151 -22.41 10.16 -3.37
N GLY A 152 -21.27 9.64 -2.84
CA GLY A 152 -21.09 9.34 -1.42
C GLY A 152 -21.53 7.93 -1.01
N THR A 153 -22.18 7.16 -1.89
CA THR A 153 -22.56 5.77 -1.59
C THR A 153 -21.33 4.86 -1.61
N LYS A 154 -21.39 3.77 -0.87
CA LYS A 154 -20.30 2.78 -0.83
C LYS A 154 -20.52 1.66 -1.86
N ARG A 155 -19.43 1.22 -2.48
CA ARG A 155 -19.34 -0.07 -3.17
C ARG A 155 -19.12 -1.17 -2.15
N ARG A 156 -19.61 -2.37 -2.41
CA ARG A 156 -19.24 -3.54 -1.60
C ARG A 156 -17.75 -3.82 -1.79
N LYS A 157 -17.06 -4.00 -0.67
CA LYS A 157 -15.65 -4.36 -0.60
C LYS A 157 -15.48 -5.44 0.46
N GLU A 158 -14.81 -6.53 0.11
CA GLU A 158 -14.49 -7.62 1.03
C GLU A 158 -13.00 -7.92 0.99
N ASP A 159 -12.35 -8.02 2.13
CA ASP A 159 -10.95 -8.46 2.21
C ASP A 159 -10.85 -10.00 2.13
N PHE A 160 -9.65 -10.50 1.84
CA PHE A 160 -9.43 -11.94 1.65
C PHE A 160 -9.66 -12.75 2.94
N ALA A 161 -9.45 -12.16 4.12
CA ALA A 161 -9.80 -12.83 5.37
C ALA A 161 -11.33 -13.04 5.46
N SER A 162 -12.12 -11.99 5.15
CA SER A 162 -13.58 -12.06 5.11
C SER A 162 -14.08 -13.05 4.05
N LEU A 163 -13.48 -13.02 2.83
CA LEU A 163 -13.82 -13.99 1.76
C LEU A 163 -13.52 -15.44 2.15
N ALA A 164 -12.50 -15.67 2.94
CA ALA A 164 -12.17 -16.99 3.49
C ALA A 164 -13.02 -17.36 4.70
N GLY A 165 -13.91 -16.49 5.16
CA GLY A 165 -14.72 -16.69 6.35
C GLY A 165 -13.93 -16.68 7.66
N LEU A 166 -12.75 -16.04 7.67
CA LEU A 166 -11.83 -16.00 8.81
C LEU A 166 -12.14 -14.81 9.72
N THR A 167 -12.20 -15.09 11.00
CA THR A 167 -12.40 -14.11 12.09
C THR A 167 -11.51 -14.48 13.27
N ALA A 168 -11.38 -13.58 14.23
CA ALA A 168 -10.65 -13.88 15.47
C ALA A 168 -11.26 -15.06 16.26
N GLN A 169 -12.56 -15.32 16.10
CA GLN A 169 -13.23 -16.42 16.79
C GLN A 169 -12.91 -17.80 16.21
N ASN A 170 -12.73 -17.92 14.90
CA ASN A 170 -12.51 -19.22 14.24
C ASN A 170 -11.10 -19.43 13.69
N GLY A 171 -10.32 -18.36 13.51
CA GLY A 171 -8.95 -18.40 13.01
C GLY A 171 -7.90 -17.98 14.03
N GLY A 172 -8.29 -17.65 15.28
CA GLY A 172 -7.37 -17.13 16.30
C GLY A 172 -6.98 -15.66 16.10
N GLN A 173 -6.24 -15.07 17.02
CA GLN A 173 -5.88 -13.65 16.98
C GLN A 173 -5.07 -13.26 15.75
N ASN A 174 -4.26 -14.18 15.22
CA ASN A 174 -3.37 -13.94 14.07
C ASN A 174 -3.95 -14.43 12.74
N TYR A 175 -5.26 -14.71 12.67
CA TYR A 175 -5.92 -15.30 11.49
C TYR A 175 -5.59 -14.63 10.15
N LYS A 176 -5.21 -13.37 10.17
CA LYS A 176 -4.83 -12.63 8.96
C LYS A 176 -3.43 -12.98 8.44
N TYR A 177 -2.61 -13.69 9.25
CA TYR A 177 -1.22 -14.05 8.92
C TYR A 177 -1.00 -15.57 8.78
N ASP A 178 -1.65 -16.40 9.62
CA ASP A 178 -1.23 -17.78 9.87
C ASP A 178 -2.09 -18.87 9.22
N VAL A 179 -3.22 -18.52 8.60
CA VAL A 179 -4.19 -19.50 8.10
C VAL A 179 -3.95 -19.91 6.65
N LEU A 180 -3.67 -18.96 5.75
CA LEU A 180 -3.54 -19.21 4.31
C LEU A 180 -2.12 -18.97 3.81
N THR A 181 -1.78 -19.62 2.69
CA THR A 181 -0.66 -19.26 1.80
C THR A 181 -1.14 -18.29 0.73
N TYR A 182 -0.21 -17.62 0.02
CA TYR A 182 -0.59 -16.82 -1.15
C TYR A 182 -1.16 -17.68 -2.30
N GLU A 183 -0.73 -18.94 -2.43
CA GLU A 183 -1.35 -19.88 -3.38
C GLU A 183 -2.83 -20.11 -3.06
N GLU A 184 -3.17 -20.28 -1.77
CA GLU A 184 -4.57 -20.44 -1.32
C GLU A 184 -5.38 -19.15 -1.49
N CYS A 185 -4.75 -17.97 -1.43
CA CYS A 185 -5.39 -16.71 -1.82
C CYS A 185 -5.81 -16.72 -3.32
N GLY A 186 -5.03 -17.36 -4.18
CA GLY A 186 -5.38 -17.58 -5.59
C GLY A 186 -6.69 -18.37 -5.77
N ASP A 187 -6.99 -19.31 -4.86
CA ASP A 187 -8.26 -20.04 -4.93
C ASP A 187 -9.47 -19.15 -4.60
N LEU A 188 -9.30 -18.16 -3.71
CA LEU A 188 -10.35 -17.16 -3.45
C LEU A 188 -10.65 -16.35 -4.72
N ILE A 189 -9.59 -15.91 -5.44
CA ILE A 189 -9.73 -15.20 -6.71
C ILE A 189 -10.48 -16.06 -7.71
N ARG A 190 -10.08 -17.32 -7.89
CA ARG A 190 -10.71 -18.26 -8.83
C ARG A 190 -12.18 -18.51 -8.49
N ARG A 191 -12.51 -18.56 -7.20
CA ARG A 191 -13.85 -18.84 -6.70
C ARG A 191 -14.81 -17.66 -6.83
N TYR A 192 -14.34 -16.44 -6.56
CA TYR A 192 -15.22 -15.30 -6.37
C TYR A 192 -15.19 -14.28 -7.51
N LEU A 193 -14.17 -14.29 -8.38
CA LEU A 193 -14.04 -13.29 -9.43
C LEU A 193 -14.36 -13.88 -10.81
N PRO A 194 -15.37 -13.35 -11.53
CA PRO A 194 -15.72 -13.84 -12.86
C PRO A 194 -14.54 -13.75 -13.85
N ALA A 195 -13.78 -12.66 -13.84
CA ALA A 195 -12.60 -12.46 -14.69
C ALA A 195 -11.30 -12.99 -14.05
N TRP A 196 -11.36 -14.06 -13.26
CA TRP A 196 -10.28 -14.56 -12.41
C TRP A 196 -8.93 -14.69 -13.12
N ARG A 197 -8.88 -14.99 -14.43
CA ARG A 197 -7.60 -15.14 -15.16
C ARG A 197 -6.83 -13.83 -15.25
N VAL A 198 -7.53 -12.72 -15.47
CA VAL A 198 -6.94 -11.37 -15.50
C VAL A 198 -6.57 -10.93 -14.09
N GLU A 199 -7.46 -11.15 -13.15
CA GLU A 199 -7.27 -10.77 -11.75
C GLU A 199 -6.16 -11.59 -11.08
N MET A 200 -5.97 -12.85 -11.49
CA MET A 200 -4.87 -13.70 -11.02
C MET A 200 -3.50 -13.15 -11.42
N LEU A 201 -3.38 -12.60 -12.63
CA LEU A 201 -2.13 -11.97 -13.07
C LEU A 201 -1.83 -10.71 -12.25
N LYS A 202 -2.85 -9.88 -11.99
CA LYS A 202 -2.70 -8.70 -11.10
C LYS A 202 -2.27 -9.11 -9.69
N PHE A 203 -2.86 -10.17 -9.16
CA PHE A 203 -2.49 -10.72 -7.84
C PHE A 203 -1.05 -11.24 -7.82
N PHE A 204 -0.64 -12.00 -8.84
CA PHE A 204 0.74 -12.45 -8.99
C PHE A 204 1.72 -11.28 -8.99
N ASP A 205 1.47 -10.26 -9.81
CA ASP A 205 2.29 -9.06 -9.89
C ASP A 205 2.38 -8.34 -8.53
N LEU A 206 1.27 -8.25 -7.82
CA LEU A 206 1.22 -7.60 -6.51
C LEU A 206 2.02 -8.38 -5.44
N VAL A 207 1.99 -9.71 -5.46
CA VAL A 207 2.78 -10.54 -4.54
C VAL A 207 4.28 -10.42 -4.85
N VAL A 208 4.67 -10.47 -6.13
CA VAL A 208 6.07 -10.25 -6.55
C VAL A 208 6.54 -8.85 -6.16
N PHE A 209 5.71 -7.83 -6.34
CA PHE A 209 6.03 -6.46 -5.96
C PHE A 209 6.25 -6.32 -4.45
N ASN A 210 5.34 -6.85 -3.62
CA ASN A 210 5.48 -6.83 -2.16
C ASN A 210 6.79 -7.47 -1.70
N PHE A 211 7.19 -8.57 -2.33
CA PHE A 211 8.49 -9.20 -2.07
C PHE A 211 9.66 -8.26 -2.41
N LEU A 212 9.63 -7.60 -3.58
CA LEU A 212 10.71 -6.72 -4.03
C LEU A 212 10.88 -5.49 -3.13
N VAL A 213 9.79 -4.91 -2.68
CA VAL A 213 9.83 -3.70 -1.83
C VAL A 213 9.95 -4.02 -0.35
N CYS A 214 10.19 -5.28 0.01
CA CYS A 214 10.30 -5.74 1.41
C CYS A 214 9.06 -5.39 2.25
N ASN A 215 7.86 -5.59 1.71
CA ASN A 215 6.62 -5.47 2.45
C ASN A 215 6.29 -6.79 3.17
N GLY A 216 6.72 -6.93 4.42
CA GLY A 216 6.44 -8.09 5.26
C GLY A 216 5.09 -8.03 5.98
N ASP A 217 4.24 -7.02 5.70
CA ASP A 217 2.89 -6.89 6.28
C ASP A 217 1.75 -7.05 5.24
N ALA A 218 2.05 -7.59 4.05
CA ALA A 218 1.05 -7.87 3.01
C ALA A 218 0.16 -9.08 3.39
N HIS A 219 -0.63 -8.95 4.46
CA HIS A 219 -1.49 -9.98 5.01
C HIS A 219 -2.87 -10.04 4.32
N LEU A 220 -3.74 -11.01 4.68
CA LEU A 220 -5.02 -11.26 4.03
C LEU A 220 -5.95 -10.05 3.95
N LYS A 221 -5.85 -9.10 4.88
CA LYS A 221 -6.69 -7.88 4.87
C LYS A 221 -6.14 -6.76 3.98
N ASN A 222 -4.93 -6.90 3.43
CA ASN A 222 -4.35 -5.96 2.44
C ASN A 222 -4.70 -6.33 1.00
N PHE A 223 -5.43 -7.43 0.79
CA PHE A 223 -6.01 -7.82 -0.49
C PHE A 223 -7.52 -7.78 -0.38
N SER A 224 -8.18 -7.14 -1.32
CA SER A 224 -9.65 -7.04 -1.31
C SER A 224 -10.23 -7.22 -2.69
N VAL A 225 -11.51 -7.59 -2.73
CA VAL A 225 -12.34 -7.49 -3.92
C VAL A 225 -13.28 -6.29 -3.80
N LEU A 226 -13.60 -5.68 -4.93
CA LEU A 226 -14.42 -4.48 -5.05
C LEU A 226 -15.52 -4.72 -6.07
N GLU A 227 -16.74 -4.34 -5.72
CA GLU A 227 -17.88 -4.38 -6.62
C GLU A 227 -17.70 -3.43 -7.79
N THR A 228 -17.96 -3.92 -8.99
CA THR A 228 -17.97 -3.12 -10.23
C THR A 228 -19.32 -2.43 -10.44
N GLU A 229 -19.41 -1.57 -11.46
CA GLU A 229 -20.68 -0.95 -11.86
C GLU A 229 -21.69 -2.00 -12.37
N SER A 230 -21.23 -3.15 -12.84
CA SER A 230 -22.07 -4.27 -13.32
C SER A 230 -22.57 -5.17 -12.20
N GLY A 231 -22.12 -4.94 -10.95
CA GLY A 231 -22.50 -5.73 -9.78
C GLY A 231 -21.69 -7.01 -9.58
N ASP A 232 -20.73 -7.32 -10.45
CA ASP A 232 -19.73 -8.35 -10.25
C ASP A 232 -18.54 -7.83 -9.42
N PHE A 233 -17.52 -8.66 -9.19
CA PHE A 233 -16.36 -8.29 -8.38
C PHE A 233 -15.06 -8.42 -9.18
N ARG A 234 -14.11 -7.52 -8.89
CA ARG A 234 -12.71 -7.55 -9.33
C ARG A 234 -11.78 -7.34 -8.15
N LEU A 235 -10.48 -7.56 -8.32
CA LEU A 235 -9.51 -7.11 -7.31
C LEU A 235 -9.63 -5.60 -7.12
N ALA A 236 -9.62 -5.18 -5.87
CA ALA A 236 -9.51 -3.77 -5.52
C ALA A 236 -8.15 -3.22 -5.99
N PRO A 237 -8.03 -1.91 -6.27
CA PRO A 237 -6.74 -1.26 -6.38
C PRO A 237 -5.86 -1.60 -5.17
N ALA A 238 -4.56 -1.81 -5.37
CA ALA A 238 -3.63 -2.09 -4.28
C ALA A 238 -3.53 -0.91 -3.30
N TYR A 239 -3.41 -1.21 -2.02
CA TYR A 239 -3.30 -0.25 -0.93
C TYR A 239 -2.39 -0.79 0.18
N ASP A 240 -1.98 0.07 1.10
CA ASP A 240 -1.09 -0.29 2.21
C ASP A 240 0.24 -0.92 1.74
N LEU A 241 0.79 -0.42 0.62
CA LEU A 241 2.10 -0.84 0.11
C LEU A 241 3.19 -0.01 0.76
N ILE A 242 4.05 -0.65 1.55
CA ILE A 242 5.11 0.01 2.31
C ILE A 242 6.33 -0.92 2.43
N ASN A 243 7.54 -0.36 2.46
CA ASN A 243 8.73 -1.12 2.85
C ASN A 243 8.77 -1.24 4.38
N THR A 244 8.25 -2.31 4.93
CA THR A 244 8.17 -2.51 6.38
C THR A 244 9.54 -2.63 7.03
N LYS A 245 10.56 -3.12 6.31
CA LYS A 245 11.92 -3.27 6.84
C LYS A 245 12.64 -1.97 7.19
N LEU A 246 12.17 -0.83 6.69
CA LEU A 246 12.64 0.48 7.16
C LEU A 246 12.23 0.75 8.61
N HIS A 247 11.19 0.08 9.10
CA HIS A 247 10.57 0.38 10.40
C HIS A 247 10.69 -0.75 11.41
N VAL A 248 10.67 -2.01 10.95
CA VAL A 248 10.70 -3.20 11.81
C VAL A 248 11.62 -4.27 11.21
N ASP A 249 12.05 -5.23 12.03
CA ASP A 249 12.70 -6.44 11.55
C ASP A 249 11.63 -7.44 11.12
N ASP A 250 11.26 -7.35 9.86
CA ASP A 250 10.11 -8.07 9.33
C ASP A 250 10.51 -9.32 8.54
N ARG A 251 9.54 -10.19 8.33
CA ARG A 251 9.66 -11.44 7.56
C ARG A 251 9.76 -11.16 6.06
N ILE A 252 10.03 -12.22 5.31
CA ILE A 252 10.06 -12.15 3.83
C ILE A 252 8.65 -12.02 3.28
N PHE A 253 7.70 -12.74 3.87
CA PHE A 253 6.28 -12.74 3.57
C PHE A 253 5.49 -12.49 4.84
N ALA A 254 4.36 -11.78 4.72
CA ALA A 254 3.43 -11.56 5.82
C ALA A 254 2.73 -12.86 6.25
N LEU A 255 2.40 -13.71 5.29
CA LEU A 255 1.71 -14.97 5.58
C LEU A 255 2.72 -16.00 6.10
N ASP A 256 2.49 -16.51 7.32
CA ASP A 256 3.38 -17.45 8.03
C ASP A 256 3.57 -18.76 7.27
N ARG A 257 2.52 -19.20 6.55
CA ARG A 257 2.57 -20.37 5.68
C ARG A 257 3.26 -20.13 4.34
N GLY A 258 3.72 -18.89 4.08
CA GLY A 258 4.51 -18.51 2.93
C GLY A 258 3.76 -18.48 1.59
N LEU A 259 4.53 -18.64 0.52
CA LEU A 259 4.05 -18.46 -0.85
C LEU A 259 3.25 -19.66 -1.36
N LEU A 260 3.74 -20.88 -1.09
CA LEU A 260 3.25 -22.14 -1.68
C LEU A 260 2.69 -23.07 -0.60
N ARG A 261 1.75 -23.93 -0.98
CA ARG A 261 1.27 -25.02 -0.12
C ARG A 261 2.36 -26.06 0.10
N GLY A 262 2.50 -26.50 1.36
CA GLY A 262 3.50 -27.48 1.76
C GLY A 262 4.93 -26.91 1.74
N ASP A 263 5.91 -27.76 1.95
CA ASP A 263 7.33 -27.41 1.98
C ASP A 263 7.95 -27.19 0.60
N ALA A 264 7.18 -26.68 -0.36
CA ALA A 264 7.63 -26.52 -1.75
C ALA A 264 8.84 -25.59 -1.89
N VAL A 265 9.08 -24.69 -0.93
CA VAL A 265 10.30 -23.87 -0.89
C VAL A 265 11.55 -24.71 -0.66
N ALA A 266 11.44 -25.84 0.07
CA ALA A 266 12.55 -26.75 0.30
C ALA A 266 12.99 -27.50 -0.99
N HIS A 267 12.14 -27.49 -2.01
CA HIS A 267 12.43 -28.11 -3.32
C HIS A 267 13.05 -27.16 -4.33
N THR A 268 13.23 -25.88 -4.00
CA THR A 268 14.03 -24.98 -4.85
C THR A 268 15.50 -25.37 -4.79
N PRO A 269 16.28 -25.24 -5.88
CA PRO A 269 17.68 -25.71 -5.94
C PRO A 269 18.60 -25.22 -4.83
N PHE A 270 18.19 -24.15 -4.12
CA PHE A 270 19.00 -23.55 -3.06
C PHE A 270 18.24 -23.37 -1.73
N GLY A 271 17.02 -23.90 -1.59
CA GLY A 271 16.18 -23.65 -0.40
C GLY A 271 15.86 -22.17 -0.16
N MET A 272 16.09 -21.31 -1.16
CA MET A 272 15.90 -19.86 -1.08
C MET A 272 14.72 -19.42 -1.94
N ILE A 273 14.00 -18.40 -1.47
CA ILE A 273 12.95 -17.76 -2.25
C ILE A 273 13.60 -16.93 -3.35
N GLY A 274 13.24 -17.23 -4.61
CA GLY A 274 13.81 -16.54 -5.77
C GLY A 274 12.96 -16.71 -7.02
N GLY A 275 13.55 -16.46 -8.19
CA GLY A 275 12.85 -16.54 -9.47
C GLY A 275 12.20 -17.89 -9.74
N ALA A 276 12.88 -19.00 -9.40
CA ALA A 276 12.31 -20.35 -9.53
C ALA A 276 11.07 -20.54 -8.63
N THR A 277 11.08 -19.98 -7.39
CA THR A 277 9.92 -20.06 -6.49
C THR A 277 8.72 -19.29 -7.07
N PHE A 278 8.94 -18.10 -7.60
CA PHE A 278 7.88 -17.32 -8.24
C PHE A 278 7.41 -17.93 -9.55
N THR A 279 8.27 -18.59 -10.30
CA THR A 279 7.88 -19.37 -11.50
C THR A 279 6.93 -20.49 -11.11
N GLU A 280 7.25 -21.27 -10.09
CA GLU A 280 6.37 -22.32 -9.57
C GLU A 280 5.06 -21.74 -9.00
N PHE A 281 5.12 -20.60 -8.29
CA PHE A 281 3.94 -19.90 -7.81
C PHE A 281 3.00 -19.52 -8.95
N GLY A 282 3.50 -18.87 -10.00
CA GLY A 282 2.69 -18.51 -11.17
C GLY A 282 2.06 -19.73 -11.85
N LYS A 283 2.79 -20.83 -11.97
CA LYS A 283 2.28 -22.10 -12.48
C LYS A 283 1.13 -22.65 -11.64
N ARG A 284 1.25 -22.66 -10.31
CA ARG A 284 0.20 -23.13 -9.40
C ARG A 284 -1.02 -22.24 -9.39
N LEU A 285 -0.83 -20.95 -9.60
CA LEU A 285 -1.93 -20.01 -9.85
C LEU A 285 -2.64 -20.27 -11.20
N GLY A 286 -2.12 -21.14 -12.05
CA GLY A 286 -2.68 -21.46 -13.38
C GLY A 286 -2.36 -20.40 -14.44
N LEU A 287 -1.31 -19.61 -14.24
CA LEU A 287 -0.83 -18.67 -15.24
C LEU A 287 0.02 -19.38 -16.29
N PRO A 288 -0.08 -19.00 -17.60
CA PRO A 288 0.78 -19.55 -18.64
C PRO A 288 2.26 -19.22 -18.34
N GLU A 289 3.15 -20.20 -18.49
CA GLU A 289 4.59 -20.08 -18.22
C GLU A 289 5.21 -18.86 -18.93
N LYS A 290 4.88 -18.66 -20.20
CA LYS A 290 5.34 -17.50 -20.98
C LYS A 290 4.93 -16.17 -20.35
N THR A 291 3.73 -16.11 -19.77
CA THR A 291 3.24 -14.91 -19.07
C THR A 291 4.01 -14.69 -17.78
N VAL A 292 4.18 -15.75 -16.96
CA VAL A 292 4.96 -15.69 -15.73
C VAL A 292 6.37 -15.19 -16.01
N ARG A 293 7.04 -15.77 -17.01
CA ARG A 293 8.39 -15.37 -17.40
C ARG A 293 8.47 -13.90 -17.79
N ARG A 294 7.56 -13.45 -18.64
CA ARG A 294 7.50 -12.03 -19.06
C ARG A 294 7.35 -11.08 -17.87
N GLU A 295 6.48 -11.40 -16.91
CA GLU A 295 6.29 -10.54 -15.73
C GLU A 295 7.54 -10.56 -14.83
N LEU A 296 8.15 -11.71 -14.59
CA LEU A 296 9.38 -11.78 -13.81
C LEU A 296 10.52 -11.02 -14.49
N ASP A 297 10.68 -11.12 -15.81
CA ASP A 297 11.66 -10.34 -16.58
C ASP A 297 11.39 -8.83 -16.42
N ARG A 298 10.10 -8.39 -16.42
CA ARG A 298 9.70 -7.01 -16.16
C ARG A 298 10.11 -6.56 -14.76
N PHE A 299 9.89 -7.36 -13.73
CA PHE A 299 10.30 -7.04 -12.35
C PHE A 299 11.82 -7.04 -12.16
N CYS A 300 12.56 -7.79 -12.96
CA CYS A 300 14.02 -7.85 -12.95
C CYS A 300 14.69 -6.72 -13.74
N ALA A 301 13.95 -5.98 -14.56
CA ALA A 301 14.49 -4.89 -15.35
C ALA A 301 14.96 -3.70 -14.50
N SER A 302 15.80 -2.86 -15.06
CA SER A 302 16.25 -1.62 -14.43
C SER A 302 15.46 -0.44 -14.97
N TYR A 303 14.99 0.42 -14.09
CA TYR A 303 14.16 1.56 -14.42
C TYR A 303 14.73 2.86 -13.88
N SER A 304 15.12 3.79 -14.75
CA SER A 304 15.55 5.14 -14.36
C SER A 304 14.46 5.92 -13.62
N LEU A 305 13.19 5.60 -13.89
CA LEU A 305 12.05 6.17 -13.18
C LEU A 305 12.03 5.77 -11.70
N LEU A 306 12.37 4.51 -11.38
CA LEU A 306 12.47 4.04 -10.00
C LEU A 306 13.51 4.86 -9.22
N ASP A 307 14.71 5.01 -9.77
CA ASP A 307 15.79 5.80 -9.14
C ASP A 307 15.38 7.28 -8.96
N ARG A 308 14.64 7.83 -9.92
CA ARG A 308 14.11 9.20 -9.83
C ARG A 308 13.04 9.33 -8.73
N LEU A 309 12.10 8.39 -8.64
CA LEU A 309 11.09 8.42 -7.59
C LEU A 309 11.70 8.31 -6.20
N ILE A 310 12.70 7.42 -6.01
CA ILE A 310 13.43 7.31 -4.73
C ILE A 310 14.12 8.63 -4.41
N ARG A 311 14.86 9.22 -5.36
CA ARG A 311 15.55 10.50 -5.17
C ARG A 311 14.60 11.62 -4.79
N ASN A 312 13.44 11.68 -5.42
CA ASN A 312 12.42 12.72 -5.23
C ASN A 312 11.50 12.46 -4.05
N SER A 313 11.60 11.30 -3.41
CA SER A 313 10.75 10.99 -2.25
C SER A 313 11.05 11.89 -1.05
N TYR A 314 10.10 11.93 -0.12
CA TYR A 314 10.23 12.68 1.14
C TYR A 314 10.94 11.89 2.24
N LEU A 315 11.61 10.79 1.91
CA LEU A 315 12.55 10.11 2.81
C LEU A 315 13.81 10.95 3.05
N SER A 316 14.52 10.72 4.16
CA SER A 316 15.87 11.25 4.33
C SER A 316 16.83 10.64 3.30
N ASP A 317 17.93 11.32 3.01
CA ASP A 317 18.88 10.81 2.00
C ASP A 317 19.47 9.45 2.41
N GLU A 318 19.69 9.23 3.70
CA GLU A 318 20.09 7.92 4.23
C GLU A 318 19.03 6.85 3.95
N LEU A 319 17.75 7.13 4.22
CA LEU A 319 16.67 6.18 4.00
C LEU A 319 16.38 5.92 2.52
N LYS A 320 16.61 6.89 1.64
CA LYS A 320 16.57 6.70 0.18
C LYS A 320 17.59 5.66 -0.27
N GLU A 321 18.82 5.75 0.25
CA GLU A 321 19.89 4.80 -0.07
C GLU A 321 19.56 3.40 0.48
N VAL A 322 19.10 3.31 1.74
CA VAL A 322 18.69 2.05 2.36
C VAL A 322 17.54 1.40 1.58
N TYR A 323 16.51 2.17 1.23
CA TYR A 323 15.38 1.69 0.42
C TYR A 323 15.85 1.10 -0.92
N ARG A 324 16.70 1.87 -1.63
CA ARG A 324 17.26 1.47 -2.92
C ARG A 324 18.06 0.17 -2.81
N ASN A 325 18.92 0.06 -1.81
CA ASN A 325 19.78 -1.11 -1.60
C ASN A 325 18.94 -2.35 -1.24
N MET A 326 17.89 -2.21 -0.42
CA MET A 326 16.97 -3.30 -0.11
C MET A 326 16.24 -3.80 -1.37
N TYR A 327 15.72 -2.88 -2.19
CA TYR A 327 15.05 -3.21 -3.45
C TYR A 327 16.02 -3.95 -4.41
N LEU A 328 17.21 -3.40 -4.64
CA LEU A 328 18.22 -4.01 -5.51
C LEU A 328 18.67 -5.38 -4.99
N GLY A 329 18.85 -5.52 -3.69
CA GLY A 329 19.16 -6.80 -3.06
C GLY A 329 18.08 -7.85 -3.35
N ARG A 330 16.79 -7.52 -3.20
CA ARG A 330 15.68 -8.42 -3.52
C ARG A 330 15.63 -8.78 -5.01
N ARG A 331 15.85 -7.80 -5.88
CA ARG A 331 15.85 -8.01 -7.32
C ARG A 331 17.04 -8.87 -7.77
N ASP A 332 18.24 -8.47 -7.42
CA ASP A 332 19.47 -9.02 -8.03
C ASP A 332 19.96 -10.28 -7.33
N SER A 333 19.83 -10.37 -6.00
CA SER A 333 20.32 -11.53 -5.22
C SER A 333 19.26 -12.62 -5.00
N TYR A 334 17.98 -12.32 -5.28
CA TYR A 334 16.89 -13.28 -5.08
C TYR A 334 16.07 -13.50 -6.37
N LEU A 335 15.35 -12.47 -6.86
CA LEU A 335 14.41 -12.66 -7.94
C LEU A 335 15.08 -13.10 -9.26
N LYS A 336 16.26 -12.56 -9.60
CA LYS A 336 17.02 -12.97 -10.76
C LYS A 336 17.65 -14.35 -10.66
N VAL A 337 17.81 -14.88 -9.46
CA VAL A 337 18.40 -16.20 -9.26
C VAL A 337 17.39 -17.28 -9.58
N GLY A 338 17.72 -18.12 -10.55
CA GLY A 338 16.88 -19.26 -10.99
C GLY A 338 15.80 -18.89 -12.03
N LEU A 339 15.91 -17.71 -12.67
CA LEU A 339 15.12 -17.35 -13.87
C LEU A 339 15.72 -17.89 -15.14
#